data_1397d820109899dc33d9e71552b8c14a
#
_entry.id   1397d820109899dc33d9e71552b8c14a
#
_cell.length_a   1.000
_cell.length_b   1.000
_cell.length_c   1.000
_cell.angle_alpha   90.00
_cell.angle_beta   90.00
_cell.angle_gamma   90.00
#
_symmetry.space_group_name_H-M   'P 1'
#
loop_
_entity.id
_entity.type
_entity.pdbx_description
1 polymer ?
#
loop_
_entity_poly.entity_id
_entity_poly.type
_entity_poly.pdbx_seq_one_letter_code
_entity_poly.pdbx_strand_id
1 'polypeptide(L)'
;MAEEQECSHSCGSCGVEGCGERTAPSKYTTNAASNVKHVIGVVSGKGGVGKSLVTSLLASELGVDGFNVGMLDADVTGPSIPKTFGVIDKLHADETG
;
A
#
# COMPACT_ATOMS: atom_id res chain seq x y z
N MET A 1 -7.45 -34.13 -20.17
CA MET A 1 -6.28 -33.58 -19.44
C MET A 1 -6.00 -32.24 -20.08
N ALA A 2 -6.33 -31.15 -19.42
CA ALA A 2 -5.97 -29.82 -19.88
C ALA A 2 -4.50 -29.61 -19.54
N GLU A 3 -3.65 -29.47 -20.56
CA GLU A 3 -2.27 -29.02 -20.38
C GLU A 3 -2.31 -27.59 -19.87
N GLU A 4 -1.91 -27.39 -18.63
CA GLU A 4 -1.66 -26.08 -18.07
C GLU A 4 -0.46 -25.47 -18.82
N GLN A 5 -0.77 -24.64 -19.81
CA GLN A 5 0.27 -23.83 -20.47
C GLN A 5 0.76 -22.80 -19.47
N GLU A 6 1.93 -23.07 -18.90
CA GLU A 6 2.64 -22.11 -18.05
C GLU A 6 2.95 -20.85 -18.86
N CYS A 7 2.34 -19.75 -18.45
CA CYS A 7 2.58 -18.46 -19.04
C CYS A 7 4.00 -17.96 -18.64
N SER A 8 4.86 -17.76 -19.62
CA SER A 8 6.25 -17.30 -19.40
C SER A 8 6.36 -15.84 -18.94
N HIS A 9 5.26 -15.17 -18.62
CA HIS A 9 5.19 -13.76 -18.19
C HIS A 9 5.85 -12.72 -19.12
N SER A 10 6.23 -13.12 -20.33
CA SER A 10 6.78 -12.22 -21.33
C SER A 10 5.68 -11.83 -22.32
N CYS A 11 4.87 -10.84 -21.98
CA CYS A 11 3.68 -10.44 -22.74
C CYS A 11 3.97 -9.85 -24.13
N GLY A 12 5.23 -9.67 -24.50
CA GLY A 12 5.61 -9.16 -25.82
C GLY A 12 5.87 -10.23 -26.88
N SER A 13 5.93 -11.52 -26.51
CA SER A 13 6.32 -12.61 -27.42
C SER A 13 5.43 -13.84 -27.35
N CYS A 14 4.42 -13.87 -26.48
CA CYS A 14 3.50 -15.01 -26.42
C CYS A 14 2.41 -14.85 -27.48
N GLY A 15 2.37 -15.76 -28.48
CA GLY A 15 1.35 -15.80 -29.53
C GLY A 15 0.02 -16.40 -29.06
N VAL A 16 -0.38 -16.22 -27.81
CA VAL A 16 -1.66 -16.70 -27.29
C VAL A 16 -2.74 -15.68 -27.57
N GLU A 17 -3.56 -15.97 -28.58
CA GLU A 17 -4.80 -15.22 -28.86
C GLU A 17 -5.75 -15.37 -27.66
N GLY A 18 -6.02 -14.29 -26.95
CA GLY A 18 -6.93 -14.28 -25.81
C GLY A 18 -6.33 -13.85 -24.46
N CYS A 19 -5.03 -13.58 -24.37
CA CYS A 19 -4.49 -12.77 -23.28
C CYS A 19 -5.06 -11.36 -23.44
N GLY A 20 -6.18 -11.07 -22.79
CA GLY A 20 -6.73 -9.72 -22.75
C GLY A 20 -5.64 -8.73 -22.37
N GLU A 21 -5.51 -7.69 -23.15
CA GLU A 21 -4.62 -6.57 -22.91
C GLU A 21 -4.79 -6.12 -21.45
N ARG A 22 -3.88 -6.54 -20.60
CA ARG A 22 -3.82 -6.04 -19.23
C ARG A 22 -3.45 -4.58 -19.33
N THR A 23 -4.45 -3.72 -19.46
CA THR A 23 -4.25 -2.29 -19.31
C THR A 23 -3.54 -2.10 -17.99
N ALA A 24 -2.32 -1.56 -18.05
CA ALA A 24 -1.60 -1.17 -16.85
C ALA A 24 -2.56 -0.32 -16.01
N PRO A 25 -2.66 -0.58 -14.70
CA PRO A 25 -3.57 0.17 -13.86
C PRO A 25 -3.31 1.66 -14.07
N SER A 26 -4.34 2.39 -14.42
CA SER A 26 -4.25 3.83 -14.63
C SER A 26 -3.64 4.45 -13.39
N LYS A 27 -2.52 5.14 -13.54
CA LYS A 27 -1.92 5.87 -12.41
C LYS A 27 -2.90 6.97 -12.01
N TYR A 28 -3.49 6.82 -10.86
CA TYR A 28 -4.29 7.91 -10.28
C TYR A 28 -3.36 9.10 -10.05
N THR A 29 -3.78 10.25 -10.52
CA THR A 29 -3.08 11.50 -10.20
C THR A 29 -3.31 11.83 -8.74
N THR A 30 -2.26 12.19 -8.02
CA THR A 30 -2.38 12.66 -6.64
C THR A 30 -3.18 13.96 -6.60
N ASN A 31 -3.92 14.19 -5.51
CA ASN A 31 -4.61 15.44 -5.29
C ASN A 31 -3.61 16.61 -5.36
N ALA A 32 -4.04 17.74 -5.93
CA ALA A 32 -3.20 18.94 -6.06
C ALA A 32 -2.66 19.47 -4.72
N ALA A 33 -3.37 19.19 -3.61
CA ALA A 33 -2.93 19.53 -2.26
C ALA A 33 -1.96 18.50 -1.64
N SER A 34 -1.75 17.35 -2.30
CA SER A 34 -0.87 16.29 -1.78
C SER A 34 0.59 16.60 -2.10
N ASN A 35 1.43 16.60 -1.07
CA ASN A 35 2.88 16.76 -1.21
C ASN A 35 3.61 15.62 -0.48
N VAL A 36 3.52 14.42 -1.05
CA VAL A 36 4.18 13.23 -0.53
C VAL A 36 5.48 13.02 -1.29
N LYS A 37 6.62 13.15 -0.62
CA LYS A 37 7.95 13.01 -1.24
C LYS A 37 8.40 11.55 -1.34
N HIS A 38 8.13 10.78 -0.30
CA HIS A 38 8.56 9.39 -0.19
C HIS A 38 7.40 8.53 0.32
N VAL A 39 7.23 7.36 -0.26
CA VAL A 39 6.27 6.35 0.18
C VAL A 39 7.04 5.08 0.53
N ILE A 40 6.88 4.61 1.75
CA ILE A 40 7.52 3.39 2.25
C ILE A 40 6.41 2.37 2.52
N GLY A 41 6.45 1.23 1.85
CA GLY A 41 5.53 0.12 2.08
C GLY A 41 6.14 -0.92 3.01
N VAL A 42 5.47 -1.21 4.13
CA VAL A 42 5.83 -2.32 5.01
C VAL A 42 4.83 -3.45 4.76
N VAL A 43 5.30 -4.50 4.12
CA VAL A 43 4.45 -5.59 3.61
C VAL A 43 4.91 -6.93 4.16
N SER A 44 3.95 -7.79 4.47
CA SER A 44 4.23 -9.17 4.87
C SER A 44 3.11 -10.10 4.39
N GLY A 45 3.48 -11.25 3.86
CA GLY A 45 2.53 -12.31 3.49
C GLY A 45 2.02 -13.15 4.66
N LYS A 46 2.56 -12.97 5.86
CA LYS A 46 2.20 -13.72 7.06
C LYS A 46 1.75 -12.79 8.17
N GLY A 47 0.69 -13.17 8.89
CA GLY A 47 0.24 -12.45 10.07
C GLY A 47 1.16 -12.66 11.29
N GLY A 48 1.16 -11.71 12.22
CA GLY A 48 1.86 -11.84 13.50
C GLY A 48 3.38 -11.75 13.45
N VAL A 49 3.96 -11.21 12.38
CA VAL A 49 5.43 -11.08 12.21
C VAL A 49 6.00 -9.75 12.71
N GLY A 50 5.16 -8.85 13.19
CA GLY A 50 5.59 -7.54 13.70
C GLY A 50 5.53 -6.39 12.68
N LYS A 51 4.78 -6.54 11.61
CA LYS A 51 4.61 -5.52 10.58
C LYS A 51 4.20 -4.15 11.14
N SER A 52 3.15 -4.11 11.96
CA SER A 52 2.66 -2.89 12.59
C SER A 52 3.66 -2.30 13.58
N LEU A 53 4.40 -3.14 14.31
CA LEU A 53 5.45 -2.70 15.22
C LEU A 53 6.58 -2.01 14.47
N VAL A 54 7.09 -2.62 13.41
CA VAL A 54 8.16 -2.04 12.57
C VAL A 54 7.72 -0.72 11.96
N THR A 55 6.49 -0.65 11.45
CA THR A 55 5.92 0.58 10.88
C THR A 55 5.87 1.69 11.93
N SER A 56 5.39 1.38 13.12
CA SER A 56 5.26 2.37 14.21
C SER A 56 6.62 2.87 14.71
N LEU A 57 7.59 1.98 14.86
CA LEU A 57 8.95 2.35 15.26
C LEU A 57 9.63 3.22 14.20
N LEU A 58 9.53 2.84 12.93
CA LEU A 58 10.10 3.60 11.83
C LEU A 58 9.48 5.02 11.75
N ALA A 59 8.17 5.11 11.88
CA ALA A 59 7.48 6.39 11.86
C ALA A 59 7.87 7.28 13.04
N SER A 60 8.02 6.70 14.23
CA SER A 60 8.45 7.41 15.43
C SER A 60 9.88 7.95 15.29
N GLU A 61 10.79 7.13 14.79
CA GLU A 61 12.19 7.53 14.58
C GLU A 61 12.32 8.66 13.56
N LEU A 62 11.65 8.52 12.42
CA LEU A 62 11.60 9.58 11.41
C LEU A 62 10.98 10.88 11.96
N GLY A 63 9.98 10.78 12.83
CA GLY A 63 9.38 11.93 13.51
C GLY A 63 10.37 12.62 14.46
N VAL A 64 11.18 11.86 15.19
CA VAL A 64 12.26 12.39 16.05
C VAL A 64 13.32 13.10 15.22
N ASP A 65 13.65 12.59 14.04
CA ASP A 65 14.59 13.20 13.10
C ASP A 65 14.03 14.48 12.43
N GLY A 66 12.79 14.85 12.72
CA GLY A 66 12.17 16.08 12.23
C GLY A 66 11.42 15.95 10.90
N PHE A 67 11.18 14.74 10.43
CA PHE A 67 10.35 14.52 9.24
C PHE A 67 8.86 14.59 9.57
N ASN A 68 8.07 15.13 8.64
CA ASN A 68 6.61 15.03 8.69
C ASN A 68 6.18 13.65 8.18
N VAL A 69 5.69 12.80 9.05
CA VAL A 69 5.34 11.42 8.77
C VAL A 69 3.84 11.23 8.83
N GLY A 70 3.27 10.70 7.75
CA GLY A 70 1.90 10.19 7.73
C GLY A 70 1.91 8.67 7.68
N MET A 71 1.00 8.01 8.37
CA MET A 71 0.83 6.58 8.34
C MET A 71 -0.55 6.21 7.81
N LEU A 72 -0.59 5.26 6.89
CA LEU A 72 -1.82 4.66 6.41
C LEU A 72 -1.86 3.20 6.85
N ASP A 73 -2.83 2.86 7.67
CA ASP A 73 -3.10 1.46 8.03
C ASP A 73 -3.99 0.82 6.97
N ALA A 74 -3.39 -0.04 6.15
CA ALA A 74 -4.10 -0.74 5.08
C ALA A 74 -4.80 -2.03 5.56
N ASP A 75 -4.75 -2.36 6.83
CA ASP A 75 -5.51 -3.45 7.43
C ASP A 75 -6.93 -2.98 7.76
N VAL A 76 -7.83 -3.10 6.79
CA VAL A 76 -9.20 -2.60 6.88
C VAL A 76 -10.01 -3.35 7.95
N THR A 77 -9.70 -4.63 8.19
CA THR A 77 -10.47 -5.48 9.11
C THR A 77 -10.03 -5.37 10.57
N GLY A 78 -8.75 -5.07 10.81
CA GLY A 78 -8.18 -5.00 12.15
C GLY A 78 -7.10 -3.93 12.29
N PRO A 79 -7.43 -2.64 12.06
CA PRO A 79 -6.45 -1.57 12.14
C PRO A 79 -5.87 -1.46 13.56
N SER A 80 -4.55 -1.53 13.67
CA SER A 80 -3.84 -1.52 14.95
C SER A 80 -3.01 -0.26 15.18
N ILE A 81 -2.61 0.42 14.12
CA ILE A 81 -1.74 1.61 14.19
C ILE A 81 -2.39 2.77 14.98
N PRO A 82 -3.66 3.14 14.76
CA PRO A 82 -4.30 4.18 15.55
C PRO A 82 -4.28 3.90 17.05
N LYS A 83 -4.55 2.65 17.44
CA LYS A 83 -4.48 2.19 18.83
C LYS A 83 -3.09 2.35 19.43
N THR A 84 -2.05 2.03 18.67
CA THR A 84 -0.65 2.11 19.09
C THR A 84 -0.25 3.55 19.44
N PHE A 85 -0.80 4.52 18.72
CA PHE A 85 -0.54 5.95 18.95
C PHE A 85 -1.61 6.63 19.81
N GLY A 86 -2.56 5.88 20.38
CA GLY A 86 -3.61 6.44 21.23
C GLY A 86 -4.62 7.31 20.51
N VAL A 87 -4.76 7.15 19.20
CA VAL A 87 -5.74 7.89 18.39
C VAL A 87 -7.09 7.20 18.52
N ILE A 88 -8.05 7.88 19.09
CA ILE A 88 -9.41 7.35 19.35
C ILE A 88 -10.42 7.94 18.36
N ASP A 89 -10.17 9.17 17.89
CA ASP A 89 -11.08 9.89 17.02
C ASP A 89 -11.02 9.36 15.58
N LYS A 90 -12.21 9.30 14.96
CA LYS A 90 -12.29 8.97 13.54
C LYS A 90 -11.98 10.21 12.71
N LEU A 91 -11.18 10.01 11.67
CA LEU A 91 -10.97 11.06 10.67
C LEU A 91 -12.26 11.27 9.89
N HIS A 92 -12.64 12.52 9.72
CA HIS A 92 -13.72 12.94 8.84
C HIS A 92 -13.09 13.49 7.56
N ALA A 93 -13.56 13.00 6.42
CA ALA A 93 -13.19 13.58 5.14
C ALA A 93 -14.07 14.80 4.87
N ASP A 94 -13.45 15.89 4.48
CA ASP A 94 -14.15 17.06 3.96
C ASP A 94 -14.54 16.86 2.50
N GLU A 95 -15.37 17.75 1.94
CA GLU A 95 -15.79 17.69 0.53
C GLU A 95 -14.60 17.78 -0.47
N THR A 96 -13.45 18.13 0.01
CA THR A 96 -12.21 18.24 -0.78
C THR A 96 -11.30 17.01 -0.69
N GLY A 97 -11.65 15.97 0.07
CA GLY A 97 -10.95 14.68 0.21
C GLY A 97 -10.17 14.52 1.48
#